data_c81a4a9abf408796d68922e0ead741fa
#
_entry.id   c81a4a9abf408796d68922e0ead741fa
#
_cell.length_a   1.000
_cell.length_b   1.000
_cell.length_c   1.000
_cell.angle_alpha   90.00
_cell.angle_beta   90.00
_cell.angle_gamma   90.00
#
_symmetry.space_group_name_H-M   'P 1'
#
loop_
_entity.id
_entity.type
_entity.pdbx_description
1 polymer ?
#
loop_
_entity_poly.entity_id
_entity_poly.type
_entity_poly.pdbx_seq_one_letter_code
_entity_poly.pdbx_strand_id
1 'polypeptide(L)'
;SYAELIQFDYPHIILIRDCKNYDYPMTEMNIGGKKIYKSQIKLCENDIFIAMSDGCPHAGIGLAYNFGWKREDITSFMESIAHVGYTAKTLSTILVDECNKLYEDKPGDDATACIVRIRKRVPMNMLFGPPRNRDDCDRMMSLFFSKEGKHIVCGGTTSSIAAKYLGKELKTSL
;
A
#
# COMPACT_ATOMS: atom_id res chain seq x y z
N SER A 1 -7.62 -5.51 14.04
CA SER A 1 -8.09 -6.12 12.78
C SER A 1 -7.23 -7.33 12.44
N TYR A 2 -7.79 -8.26 11.65
CA TYR A 2 -7.12 -9.48 11.18
C TYR A 2 -7.28 -9.59 9.67
N ALA A 3 -6.29 -10.19 9.02
CA ALA A 3 -6.39 -10.69 7.66
C ALA A 3 -6.53 -12.21 7.69
N GLU A 4 -7.36 -12.75 6.84
CA GLU A 4 -7.42 -14.17 6.53
C GLU A 4 -6.84 -14.38 5.13
N LEU A 5 -5.82 -15.23 5.02
CA LEU A 5 -5.23 -15.64 3.77
C LEU A 5 -5.66 -17.06 3.45
N ILE A 6 -6.14 -17.27 2.24
CA ILE A 6 -6.41 -18.58 1.67
C ILE A 6 -5.57 -18.70 0.42
N GLN A 7 -4.61 -19.62 0.42
CA GLN A 7 -3.60 -19.73 -0.62
C GLN A 7 -3.63 -21.12 -1.23
N PHE A 8 -3.56 -21.14 -2.53
CA PHE A 8 -3.47 -22.36 -3.32
C PHE A 8 -2.26 -22.23 -4.23
N ASP A 9 -1.44 -23.28 -4.27
CA ASP A 9 -0.22 -23.32 -5.08
C ASP A 9 0.87 -22.30 -4.67
N TYR A 10 1.93 -22.20 -5.44
CA TYR A 10 3.13 -21.38 -5.22
C TYR A 10 3.19 -20.22 -6.21
N PRO A 11 3.74 -19.06 -5.84
CA PRO A 11 4.42 -18.74 -4.58
C PRO A 11 3.46 -18.26 -3.48
N HIS A 12 3.75 -18.63 -2.23
CA HIS A 12 3.02 -18.12 -1.09
C HIS A 12 3.29 -16.63 -0.87
N ILE A 13 2.26 -15.92 -0.39
CA ILE A 13 2.34 -14.50 -0.06
C ILE A 13 3.51 -14.24 0.90
N ILE A 14 4.31 -13.22 0.59
CA ILE A 14 5.35 -12.71 1.48
C ILE A 14 4.71 -11.64 2.36
N LEU A 15 5.01 -11.66 3.65
CA LEU A 15 4.66 -10.60 4.59
C LEU A 15 5.92 -9.95 5.12
N ILE A 16 6.09 -8.67 4.82
CA ILE A 16 7.14 -7.84 5.41
C ILE A 16 6.52 -7.05 6.56
N ARG A 17 7.07 -7.24 7.77
CA ARG A 17 6.72 -6.53 9.00
C ARG A 17 8.00 -5.94 9.60
N ASP A 18 7.96 -4.69 10.00
CA ASP A 18 9.13 -3.98 10.53
C ASP A 18 10.37 -4.09 9.61
N CYS A 19 10.13 -4.00 8.29
CA CYS A 19 11.12 -4.15 7.21
C CYS A 19 11.81 -5.51 7.13
N LYS A 20 11.23 -6.55 7.75
CA LYS A 20 11.73 -7.92 7.74
C LYS A 20 10.65 -8.91 7.33
N ASN A 21 11.07 -10.01 6.73
CA ASN A 21 10.16 -11.12 6.47
C ASN A 21 9.54 -11.61 7.78
N TYR A 22 8.24 -11.76 7.77
CA TYR A 22 7.49 -12.31 8.88
C TYR A 22 6.89 -13.66 8.47
N ASP A 23 7.44 -14.73 9.03
CA ASP A 23 6.94 -16.09 8.82
C ASP A 23 5.69 -16.31 9.65
N TYR A 24 4.54 -16.24 8.96
CA TYR A 24 3.24 -16.47 9.59
C TYR A 24 2.83 -17.93 9.53
N PRO A 25 2.11 -18.43 10.55
CA PRO A 25 1.67 -19.81 10.59
C PRO A 25 0.66 -20.10 9.47
N MET A 26 0.81 -21.25 8.82
CA MET A 26 -0.11 -21.75 7.79
C MET A 26 -0.67 -23.11 8.22
N THR A 27 -1.99 -23.25 8.10
CA THR A 27 -2.68 -24.53 8.30
C THR A 27 -2.98 -25.14 6.94
N GLU A 28 -2.42 -26.31 6.67
CA GLU A 28 -2.71 -27.07 5.45
C GLU A 28 -4.09 -27.72 5.55
N MET A 29 -4.88 -27.58 4.51
CA MET A 29 -6.18 -28.25 4.31
C MET A 29 -6.18 -28.95 2.97
N ASN A 30 -6.84 -30.11 2.88
CA ASN A 30 -7.05 -30.80 1.61
C ASN A 30 -8.52 -30.64 1.21
N ILE A 31 -8.77 -30.00 0.07
CA ILE A 31 -10.13 -29.80 -0.48
C ILE A 31 -10.14 -30.31 -1.91
N GLY A 32 -10.88 -31.39 -2.15
CA GLY A 32 -10.99 -32.00 -3.48
C GLY A 32 -9.66 -32.50 -4.05
N GLY A 33 -8.75 -33.00 -3.19
CA GLY A 33 -7.42 -33.47 -3.58
C GLY A 33 -6.38 -32.36 -3.77
N LYS A 34 -6.74 -31.10 -3.54
CA LYS A 34 -5.81 -29.94 -3.63
C LYS A 34 -5.43 -29.45 -2.25
N LYS A 35 -4.15 -29.14 -2.08
CA LYS A 35 -3.61 -28.56 -0.84
C LYS A 35 -3.91 -27.04 -0.84
N ILE A 36 -4.57 -26.59 0.21
CA ILE A 36 -4.89 -25.19 0.44
C ILE A 36 -4.31 -24.79 1.78
N TYR A 37 -3.69 -23.63 1.84
CA TYR A 37 -3.07 -23.09 3.05
C TYR A 37 -3.91 -21.92 3.57
N LYS A 38 -4.32 -22.04 4.83
CA LYS A 38 -5.08 -21.00 5.53
C LYS A 38 -4.25 -20.38 6.63
N SER A 39 -4.29 -19.04 6.73
CA SER A 39 -3.63 -18.27 7.77
C SER A 39 -4.54 -17.18 8.29
N GLN A 40 -4.49 -16.91 9.58
CA GLN A 40 -5.14 -15.76 10.21
C GLN A 40 -4.06 -14.88 10.86
N ILE A 41 -3.91 -13.67 10.39
CA ILE A 41 -2.81 -12.78 10.74
C ILE A 41 -3.38 -11.51 11.38
N LYS A 42 -2.93 -11.19 12.60
CA LYS A 42 -3.21 -9.90 13.21
C LYS A 42 -2.46 -8.81 12.43
N LEU A 43 -3.21 -7.83 11.90
CA LEU A 43 -2.64 -6.73 11.14
C LEU A 43 -1.89 -5.76 12.05
N CYS A 44 -0.69 -5.38 11.62
CA CYS A 44 0.10 -4.30 12.19
C CYS A 44 0.20 -3.14 11.20
N GLU A 45 0.40 -1.94 11.71
CA GLU A 45 0.63 -0.77 10.86
C GLU A 45 1.95 -0.95 10.09
N ASN A 46 1.94 -0.61 8.82
CA ASN A 46 3.02 -0.78 7.85
C ASN A 46 3.31 -2.21 7.41
N ASP A 47 2.51 -3.21 7.79
CA ASP A 47 2.58 -4.52 7.17
C ASP A 47 2.47 -4.41 5.65
N ILE A 48 3.32 -5.15 4.92
CA ILE A 48 3.34 -5.21 3.47
C ILE A 48 3.13 -6.66 3.05
N PHE A 49 1.96 -6.96 2.48
CA PHE A 49 1.67 -8.25 1.87
C PHE A 49 2.01 -8.20 0.40
N ILE A 50 2.73 -9.19 -0.09
CA ILE A 50 3.18 -9.29 -1.48
C ILE A 50 2.66 -10.61 -2.03
N ALA A 51 1.67 -10.53 -2.89
CA ALA A 51 1.17 -11.64 -3.70
C ALA A 51 1.71 -11.50 -5.12
N MET A 52 2.12 -12.61 -5.72
CA MET A 52 2.69 -12.62 -7.06
C MET A 52 2.35 -13.91 -7.78
N SER A 53 2.35 -13.87 -9.12
CA SER A 53 2.31 -15.08 -9.93
C SER A 53 3.68 -15.77 -9.97
N ASP A 54 3.70 -17.01 -10.42
CA ASP A 54 4.91 -17.82 -10.59
C ASP A 54 5.90 -17.24 -11.61
N GLY A 55 5.45 -16.40 -12.53
CA GLY A 55 6.33 -15.65 -13.42
C GLY A 55 7.34 -14.76 -12.69
N CYS A 56 7.06 -14.29 -11.46
CA CYS A 56 8.05 -13.55 -10.68
C CYS A 56 9.22 -14.44 -10.21
N PRO A 57 9.01 -15.58 -9.53
CA PRO A 57 10.07 -16.52 -9.19
C PRO A 57 10.78 -17.13 -10.42
N HIS A 58 10.12 -17.22 -11.55
CA HIS A 58 10.72 -17.75 -12.78
C HIS A 58 11.56 -16.71 -13.54
N ALA A 59 11.54 -15.44 -13.13
CA ALA A 59 12.31 -14.41 -13.79
C ALA A 59 13.81 -14.74 -13.81
N GLY A 60 14.43 -14.60 -14.97
CA GLY A 60 15.84 -14.85 -15.19
C GLY A 60 16.25 -16.30 -15.34
N ILE A 61 15.31 -17.26 -15.43
CA ILE A 61 15.64 -18.68 -15.71
C ILE A 61 16.39 -18.80 -17.04
N GLY A 62 17.54 -19.46 -16.98
CA GLY A 62 18.40 -19.66 -18.14
C GLY A 62 19.15 -18.41 -18.61
N LEU A 63 19.01 -17.29 -17.92
CA LEU A 63 19.67 -16.01 -18.15
C LEU A 63 20.55 -15.63 -16.95
N ALA A 64 20.08 -14.69 -16.13
CA ALA A 64 20.80 -14.24 -14.92
C ALA A 64 20.87 -15.30 -13.82
N TYR A 65 19.91 -16.21 -13.78
CA TYR A 65 19.80 -17.27 -12.77
C TYR A 65 19.53 -18.64 -13.38
N ASN A 66 20.25 -19.68 -12.93
CA ASN A 66 20.00 -21.05 -13.39
C ASN A 66 18.61 -21.57 -12.99
N PHE A 67 18.09 -21.13 -11.82
CA PHE A 67 16.85 -21.63 -11.21
C PHE A 67 15.81 -20.54 -11.00
N GLY A 68 15.95 -19.38 -11.68
CA GLY A 68 15.09 -18.22 -11.52
C GLY A 68 15.38 -17.39 -10.25
N TRP A 69 14.58 -16.34 -10.08
CA TRP A 69 14.65 -15.41 -8.95
C TRP A 69 13.81 -15.97 -7.80
N LYS A 70 14.42 -16.81 -6.97
CA LYS A 70 13.72 -17.54 -5.92
C LYS A 70 12.94 -16.62 -4.99
N ARG A 71 11.88 -17.16 -4.37
CA ARG A 71 11.05 -16.42 -3.40
C ARG A 71 11.88 -15.76 -2.30
N GLU A 72 12.93 -16.43 -1.84
CA GLU A 72 13.85 -15.94 -0.80
C GLU A 72 14.64 -14.72 -1.28
N ASP A 73 15.05 -14.70 -2.55
CA ASP A 73 15.77 -13.58 -3.16
C ASP A 73 14.82 -12.39 -3.34
N ILE A 74 13.58 -12.64 -3.80
CA ILE A 74 12.52 -11.63 -3.88
C ILE A 74 12.24 -11.05 -2.49
N THR A 75 12.17 -11.89 -1.47
CA THR A 75 11.96 -11.46 -0.08
C THR A 75 13.08 -10.53 0.36
N SER A 76 14.34 -10.92 0.16
CA SER A 76 15.52 -10.12 0.51
C SER A 76 15.56 -8.78 -0.24
N PHE A 77 15.19 -8.80 -1.53
CA PHE A 77 15.06 -7.59 -2.33
C PHE A 77 14.00 -6.66 -1.77
N MET A 78 12.82 -7.16 -1.47
CA MET A 78 11.72 -6.37 -0.92
C MET A 78 12.03 -5.83 0.48
N GLU A 79 12.72 -6.61 1.33
CA GLU A 79 13.23 -6.12 2.63
C GLU A 79 14.16 -4.91 2.45
N SER A 80 15.05 -4.97 1.45
CA SER A 80 16.04 -3.92 1.21
C SER A 80 15.43 -2.55 0.88
N ILE A 81 14.22 -2.52 0.33
CA ILE A 81 13.50 -1.31 -0.09
C ILE A 81 12.32 -0.95 0.83
N ALA A 82 11.92 -1.83 1.74
CA ALA A 82 10.73 -1.64 2.60
C ALA A 82 10.86 -0.39 3.50
N HIS A 83 12.07 -0.07 3.95
CA HIS A 83 12.36 1.06 4.84
C HIS A 83 12.24 2.44 4.17
N VAL A 84 12.30 2.52 2.84
CA VAL A 84 12.27 3.79 2.09
C VAL A 84 10.92 4.50 2.18
N GLY A 85 9.86 3.78 2.61
CA GLY A 85 8.53 4.37 2.77
C GLY A 85 7.72 4.46 1.47
N TYR A 86 8.11 3.73 0.44
CA TYR A 86 7.41 3.66 -0.83
C TYR A 86 5.94 3.27 -0.69
N THR A 87 5.10 3.75 -1.60
CA THR A 87 3.70 3.32 -1.67
C THR A 87 3.60 1.88 -2.17
N ALA A 88 2.46 1.20 -1.90
CA ALA A 88 2.22 -0.13 -2.43
C ALA A 88 2.33 -0.17 -3.97
N LYS A 89 1.83 0.86 -4.66
CA LYS A 89 1.97 1.01 -6.12
C LYS A 89 3.44 1.07 -6.54
N THR A 90 4.24 1.91 -5.89
CA THR A 90 5.68 2.04 -6.21
C THR A 90 6.42 0.72 -5.99
N LEU A 91 6.16 0.04 -4.86
CA LEU A 91 6.76 -1.27 -4.58
C LEU A 91 6.38 -2.33 -5.63
N SER A 92 5.11 -2.35 -6.06
CA SER A 92 4.64 -3.26 -7.12
C SER A 92 5.34 -2.98 -8.44
N THR A 93 5.48 -1.70 -8.82
CA THR A 93 6.21 -1.32 -10.04
C THR A 93 7.67 -1.74 -9.96
N ILE A 94 8.37 -1.45 -8.85
CA ILE A 94 9.78 -1.83 -8.68
C ILE A 94 9.97 -3.35 -8.78
N LEU A 95 9.07 -4.14 -8.18
CA LEU A 95 9.13 -5.60 -8.24
C LEU A 95 8.98 -6.12 -9.68
N VAL A 96 7.99 -5.61 -10.41
CA VAL A 96 7.75 -6.02 -11.81
C VAL A 96 8.86 -5.53 -12.74
N ASP A 97 9.38 -4.32 -12.54
CA ASP A 97 10.50 -3.79 -13.30
C ASP A 97 11.77 -4.65 -13.11
N GLU A 98 11.99 -5.15 -11.88
CA GLU A 98 13.11 -6.06 -11.62
C GLU A 98 12.91 -7.41 -12.30
N CYS A 99 11.69 -7.96 -12.28
CA CYS A 99 11.38 -9.17 -13.08
C CYS A 99 11.68 -8.95 -14.56
N ASN A 100 11.25 -7.81 -15.12
CA ASN A 100 11.47 -7.50 -16.54
C ASN A 100 12.96 -7.41 -16.90
N LYS A 101 13.78 -6.78 -16.04
CA LYS A 101 15.24 -6.77 -16.22
C LYS A 101 15.84 -8.16 -16.20
N LEU A 102 15.39 -9.03 -15.29
CA LEU A 102 15.87 -10.40 -15.19
C LEU A 102 15.46 -11.24 -16.41
N TYR A 103 14.36 -10.92 -17.04
CA TYR A 103 13.93 -11.50 -18.31
C TYR A 103 14.62 -10.89 -19.54
N GLU A 104 15.50 -9.90 -19.36
CA GLU A 104 16.15 -9.16 -20.46
C GLU A 104 15.14 -8.59 -21.46
N ASP A 105 14.03 -8.01 -20.93
CA ASP A 105 12.89 -7.49 -21.70
C ASP A 105 12.19 -8.52 -22.62
N LYS A 106 12.41 -9.82 -22.37
CA LYS A 106 11.79 -10.94 -23.10
C LYS A 106 11.15 -11.92 -22.11
N PRO A 107 10.01 -11.54 -21.48
CA PRO A 107 9.39 -12.39 -20.49
C PRO A 107 9.02 -13.76 -21.06
N GLY A 108 9.44 -14.80 -20.34
CA GLY A 108 9.10 -16.19 -20.65
C GLY A 108 7.74 -16.60 -20.07
N ASP A 109 7.20 -15.80 -19.13
CA ASP A 109 5.92 -16.02 -18.48
C ASP A 109 5.32 -14.69 -17.98
N ASP A 110 4.02 -14.68 -17.68
CA ASP A 110 3.28 -13.53 -17.19
C ASP A 110 3.61 -13.24 -15.71
N ALA A 111 4.39 -12.17 -15.47
CA ALA A 111 4.73 -11.72 -14.13
C ALA A 111 3.72 -10.70 -13.60
N THR A 112 2.97 -11.09 -12.59
CA THR A 112 2.00 -10.23 -11.91
C THR A 112 2.37 -10.04 -10.44
N ALA A 113 2.31 -8.80 -9.93
CA ALA A 113 2.51 -8.50 -8.53
C ALA A 113 1.37 -7.65 -7.96
N CYS A 114 0.85 -8.07 -6.82
CA CYS A 114 -0.13 -7.33 -6.04
C CYS A 114 0.45 -7.04 -4.65
N ILE A 115 0.56 -5.76 -4.30
CA ILE A 115 1.09 -5.35 -2.99
C ILE A 115 0.01 -4.61 -2.20
N VAL A 116 -0.22 -5.09 -0.97
CA VAL A 116 -1.13 -4.45 -0.02
C VAL A 116 -0.33 -3.96 1.17
N ARG A 117 -0.34 -2.63 1.40
CA ARG A 117 0.28 -2.03 2.58
C ARG A 117 -0.77 -1.58 3.57
N ILE A 118 -0.65 -2.05 4.82
CA ILE A 118 -1.55 -1.69 5.91
C ILE A 118 -1.15 -0.33 6.47
N ARG A 119 -2.10 0.61 6.47
CA ARG A 119 -1.87 1.95 7.02
C ARG A 119 -3.01 2.34 7.95
N LYS A 120 -2.68 3.12 8.96
CA LYS A 120 -3.70 3.79 9.76
C LYS A 120 -4.52 4.73 8.87
N ARG A 121 -5.83 4.63 8.97
CA ARG A 121 -6.71 5.56 8.26
C ARG A 121 -6.52 6.97 8.82
N VAL A 122 -6.15 7.91 7.97
CA VAL A 122 -6.12 9.33 8.29
C VAL A 122 -7.26 10.00 7.52
N PRO A 123 -8.36 10.39 8.17
CA PRO A 123 -9.44 11.11 7.52
C PRO A 123 -8.91 12.44 6.94
N MET A 124 -9.44 12.82 5.79
CA MET A 124 -9.14 14.08 5.14
C MET A 124 -10.48 14.79 4.84
N ASN A 125 -10.63 15.99 5.35
CA ASN A 125 -11.80 16.81 5.14
C ASN A 125 -11.45 17.92 4.17
N MET A 126 -12.27 18.09 3.14
CA MET A 126 -12.05 19.12 2.13
C MET A 126 -13.24 20.08 2.12
N LEU A 127 -12.95 21.38 2.02
CA LEU A 127 -13.96 22.45 1.93
C LEU A 127 -13.73 23.25 0.66
N PHE A 128 -14.76 23.27 -0.18
CA PHE A 128 -14.78 24.01 -1.44
C PHE A 128 -15.86 25.09 -1.39
N GLY A 129 -15.46 26.33 -1.53
CA GLY A 129 -16.35 27.48 -1.58
C GLY A 129 -16.92 27.90 -0.23
N PRO A 130 -17.33 29.17 -0.11
CA PRO A 130 -18.06 29.67 1.04
C PRO A 130 -19.51 29.18 1.03
N PRO A 131 -20.24 29.27 2.16
CA PRO A 131 -21.66 28.96 2.18
C PRO A 131 -22.44 29.97 1.33
N ARG A 132 -23.60 29.55 0.85
CA ARG A 132 -24.48 30.42 0.05
C ARG A 132 -24.92 31.65 0.85
N ASN A 133 -25.24 31.44 2.15
CA ASN A 133 -25.56 32.54 3.07
C ASN A 133 -24.34 32.84 3.93
N ARG A 134 -23.90 34.09 3.98
CA ARG A 134 -22.75 34.54 4.75
C ARG A 134 -22.93 34.35 6.27
N ASP A 135 -24.15 34.37 6.77
CA ASP A 135 -24.46 34.19 8.17
C ASP A 135 -24.17 32.76 8.64
N ASP A 136 -24.08 31.81 7.70
CA ASP A 136 -23.74 30.42 7.98
C ASP A 136 -22.21 30.14 8.04
N CYS A 137 -21.36 31.15 7.84
CA CYS A 137 -19.91 30.97 7.79
C CYS A 137 -19.37 30.35 9.07
N ASP A 138 -19.73 30.88 10.24
CA ASP A 138 -19.23 30.40 11.53
C ASP A 138 -19.72 28.96 11.83
N ARG A 139 -20.99 28.69 11.51
CA ARG A 139 -21.57 27.34 11.64
C ARG A 139 -20.85 26.34 10.73
N MET A 140 -20.62 26.72 9.47
CA MET A 140 -19.92 25.85 8.51
C MET A 140 -18.49 25.58 8.97
N MET A 141 -17.74 26.57 9.43
CA MET A 141 -16.38 26.42 9.93
C MET A 141 -16.33 25.58 11.19
N SER A 142 -17.26 25.77 12.13
CA SER A 142 -17.39 24.96 13.33
C SER A 142 -17.60 23.48 12.98
N LEU A 143 -18.54 23.17 12.08
CA LEU A 143 -18.82 21.81 11.63
C LEU A 143 -17.64 21.19 10.86
N PHE A 144 -16.94 22.00 10.09
CA PHE A 144 -15.78 21.52 9.33
C PHE A 144 -14.60 21.18 10.24
N PHE A 145 -14.21 22.09 11.13
CA PHE A 145 -13.08 21.92 12.02
C PHE A 145 -13.35 21.00 13.22
N SER A 146 -14.62 20.67 13.52
CA SER A 146 -14.94 19.66 14.56
C SER A 146 -14.66 18.22 14.10
N LYS A 147 -14.44 17.99 12.81
CA LYS A 147 -14.14 16.66 12.29
C LYS A 147 -12.70 16.26 12.56
N GLU A 148 -12.49 14.99 12.89
CA GLU A 148 -11.13 14.44 13.02
C GLU A 148 -10.41 14.38 11.68
N GLY A 149 -9.07 14.53 11.73
CA GLY A 149 -8.19 14.35 10.59
C GLY A 149 -7.61 15.64 10.02
N LYS A 150 -7.11 15.56 8.81
CA LYS A 150 -6.54 16.72 8.10
C LYS A 150 -7.66 17.57 7.49
N HIS A 151 -7.47 18.89 7.50
CA HIS A 151 -8.40 19.84 6.91
C HIS A 151 -7.72 20.56 5.75
N ILE A 152 -8.36 20.53 4.59
CA ILE A 152 -7.91 21.22 3.38
C ILE A 152 -9.01 22.22 2.99
N VAL A 153 -8.65 23.48 2.91
CA VAL A 153 -9.57 24.56 2.48
C VAL A 153 -9.13 25.03 1.09
N CYS A 154 -10.04 24.98 0.13
CA CYS A 154 -9.77 25.33 -1.25
C CYS A 154 -10.44 26.68 -1.63
N GLY A 155 -9.66 27.55 -2.27
CA GLY A 155 -10.10 28.86 -2.76
C GLY A 155 -9.83 30.01 -1.79
N GLY A 156 -9.41 31.16 -2.34
CA GLY A 156 -8.94 32.31 -1.58
C GLY A 156 -10.00 32.87 -0.60
N THR A 157 -11.24 33.05 -1.05
CA THR A 157 -12.34 33.54 -0.20
C THR A 157 -12.62 32.60 0.95
N THR A 158 -12.66 31.28 0.70
CA THR A 158 -12.92 30.27 1.72
C THR A 158 -11.76 30.19 2.73
N SER A 159 -10.53 30.30 2.24
CA SER A 159 -9.32 30.35 3.08
C SER A 159 -9.30 31.58 3.99
N SER A 160 -9.73 32.76 3.48
CA SER A 160 -9.83 33.98 4.29
C SER A 160 -10.88 33.83 5.40
N ILE A 161 -12.05 33.22 5.11
CA ILE A 161 -13.07 32.94 6.12
C ILE A 161 -12.51 31.95 7.19
N ALA A 162 -11.83 30.89 6.75
CA ALA A 162 -11.23 29.91 7.66
C ALA A 162 -10.14 30.55 8.54
N ALA A 163 -9.29 31.39 7.98
CA ALA A 163 -8.25 32.11 8.71
C ALA A 163 -8.86 33.03 9.77
N LYS A 164 -9.89 33.79 9.42
CA LYS A 164 -10.63 34.65 10.35
C LYS A 164 -11.26 33.83 11.49
N TYR A 165 -11.90 32.70 11.17
CA TYR A 165 -12.52 31.82 12.16
C TYR A 165 -11.48 31.26 13.14
N LEU A 166 -10.29 30.86 12.63
CA LEU A 166 -9.20 30.30 13.43
C LEU A 166 -8.36 31.37 14.15
N GLY A 167 -8.57 32.66 13.89
CA GLY A 167 -7.70 33.73 14.41
C GLY A 167 -6.26 33.65 13.91
N LYS A 168 -6.02 33.14 12.69
CA LYS A 168 -4.71 32.91 12.09
C LYS A 168 -4.52 33.76 10.82
N GLU A 169 -3.27 34.14 10.56
CA GLU A 169 -2.91 34.77 9.30
C GLU A 169 -2.69 33.73 8.20
N LEU A 170 -3.10 34.07 6.97
CA LEU A 170 -2.78 33.28 5.79
C LEU A 170 -1.32 33.53 5.38
N LYS A 171 -0.54 32.48 5.29
CA LYS A 171 0.82 32.53 4.70
C LYS A 171 0.72 31.94 3.29
N THR A 172 1.18 32.70 2.31
CA THR A 172 1.34 32.22 0.93
C THR A 172 2.81 31.97 0.68
N SER A 173 3.13 30.78 0.14
CA SER A 173 4.44 30.50 -0.46
C SER A 173 4.27 30.48 -1.98
N LEU A 174 5.12 31.18 -2.68
CA LEU A 174 5.31 31.07 -4.13
C LEU A 174 6.19 29.87 -4.44
#